data_5674b7facc57ac72e8bb1d91d89d16af
#
_entry.id   5674b7facc57ac72e8bb1d91d89d16af
#
_cell.length_a   1.000
_cell.length_b   1.000
_cell.length_c   1.000
_cell.angle_alpha   90.00
_cell.angle_beta   90.00
_cell.angle_gamma   90.00
#
_symmetry.space_group_name_H-M   'P 1'
#
loop_
_entity.id
_entity.type
_entity.pdbx_description
1 polymer ?
#
loop_
_entity_poly.entity_id
_entity_poly.type
_entity_poly.pdbx_seq_one_letter_code
_entity_poly.pdbx_strand_id
1 'polypeptide(L)'
;MEKLSQLIKDPDLVVAPVALNPIMAQMAAEAGFKAVYLSGGSLGWYKGVTEAGLSLSEMIQVVVDIRTVCKLPVVLDAGGGWGDPVHIHRTIAMSEAAGVAAIEIEDQLLPRRVEHHVGIDRLVPIGLAADRIREAVAARTKPDLVIVGRSNALRVEGMDDA
;
A
#
# COMPACT_ATOMS: atom_id res chain seq x y z
N MET A 1 16.60 -14.20 -2.22
CA MET A 1 16.40 -12.75 -2.11
C MET A 1 15.84 -12.46 -0.73
N GLU A 2 16.33 -11.44 -0.11
CA GLU A 2 15.99 -11.07 1.25
C GLU A 2 14.53 -10.61 1.35
N LYS A 3 13.83 -11.01 2.41
CA LYS A 3 12.43 -10.67 2.61
C LYS A 3 12.33 -9.25 3.19
N LEU A 4 11.31 -8.48 2.80
CA LEU A 4 11.11 -7.14 3.36
C LEU A 4 10.98 -7.18 4.89
N SER A 5 10.31 -8.20 5.44
CA SER A 5 10.16 -8.41 6.89
C SER A 5 11.50 -8.61 7.64
N GLN A 6 12.58 -8.91 6.92
CA GLN A 6 13.94 -8.98 7.44
C GLN A 6 14.68 -7.66 7.22
N LEU A 7 14.60 -7.10 6.00
CA LEU A 7 15.22 -5.83 5.64
C LEU A 7 14.86 -4.69 6.60
N ILE A 8 13.59 -4.58 6.99
CA ILE A 8 13.12 -3.51 7.89
C ILE A 8 13.61 -3.66 9.36
N LYS A 9 14.27 -4.78 9.69
CA LYS A 9 14.89 -5.00 11.01
C LYS A 9 16.38 -4.62 11.02
N ASP A 10 16.95 -4.45 9.83
CA ASP A 10 18.32 -3.98 9.68
C ASP A 10 18.39 -2.49 10.06
N PRO A 11 19.48 -2.01 10.68
CA PRO A 11 19.67 -0.58 10.94
C PRO A 11 19.77 0.27 9.67
N ASP A 12 20.06 -0.34 8.53
CA ASP A 12 20.16 0.36 7.25
C ASP A 12 18.78 0.78 6.72
N LEU A 13 18.71 2.01 6.20
CA LEU A 13 17.49 2.56 5.63
C LEU A 13 17.09 1.77 4.35
N VAL A 14 15.87 1.25 4.33
CA VAL A 14 15.28 0.66 3.13
C VAL A 14 14.53 1.73 2.34
N VAL A 15 15.06 2.07 1.16
CA VAL A 15 14.40 2.99 0.22
C VAL A 15 13.64 2.18 -0.83
N ALA A 16 12.33 2.44 -0.97
CA ALA A 16 11.47 1.81 -1.96
C ALA A 16 10.96 2.85 -2.96
N PRO A 17 11.60 3.04 -4.11
CA PRO A 17 11.13 3.97 -5.13
C PRO A 17 9.80 3.51 -5.73
N VAL A 18 9.01 4.45 -6.25
CA VAL A 18 7.76 4.15 -6.94
C VAL A 18 8.04 3.37 -8.22
N ALA A 19 7.33 2.25 -8.40
CA ALA A 19 7.32 1.47 -9.63
C ALA A 19 5.88 1.15 -10.03
N LEU A 20 5.46 1.64 -11.20
CA LEU A 20 4.10 1.50 -11.73
C LEU A 20 3.98 0.45 -12.83
N ASN A 21 5.08 -0.16 -13.23
CA ASN A 21 5.15 -1.16 -14.28
C ASN A 21 6.44 -2.00 -14.17
N PRO A 22 6.55 -3.10 -14.95
CA PRO A 22 7.71 -3.99 -14.94
C PRO A 22 9.06 -3.29 -15.20
N ILE A 23 9.12 -2.37 -16.17
CA ILE A 23 10.37 -1.67 -16.51
C ILE A 23 10.87 -0.82 -15.35
N MET A 24 10.00 -0.06 -14.70
CA MET A 24 10.39 0.77 -13.55
C MET A 24 10.94 -0.10 -12.40
N ALA A 25 10.34 -1.27 -12.17
CA ALA A 25 10.81 -2.19 -11.14
C ALA A 25 12.18 -2.81 -11.49
N GLN A 26 12.44 -3.14 -12.76
CA GLN A 26 13.76 -3.59 -13.21
C GLN A 26 14.80 -2.49 -13.06
N MET A 27 14.51 -1.26 -13.47
CA MET A 27 15.40 -0.12 -13.31
C MET A 27 15.76 0.11 -11.83
N ALA A 28 14.78 0.00 -10.93
CA ALA A 28 15.02 0.08 -9.49
C ALA A 28 15.95 -1.02 -8.99
N ALA A 29 15.77 -2.26 -9.48
CA ALA A 29 16.63 -3.38 -9.13
C ALA A 29 18.06 -3.19 -9.64
N GLU A 30 18.24 -2.73 -10.88
CA GLU A 30 19.55 -2.41 -11.46
C GLU A 30 20.25 -1.26 -10.75
N ALA A 31 19.49 -0.28 -10.25
CA ALA A 31 20.01 0.81 -9.44
C ALA A 31 20.36 0.40 -7.99
N GLY A 32 20.13 -0.86 -7.61
CA GLY A 32 20.51 -1.41 -6.31
C GLY A 32 19.52 -1.20 -5.18
N PHE A 33 18.29 -0.74 -5.49
CA PHE A 33 17.23 -0.64 -4.48
C PHE A 33 16.82 -2.03 -3.98
N LYS A 34 16.35 -2.08 -2.72
CA LYS A 34 16.00 -3.33 -2.03
C LYS A 34 14.51 -3.65 -2.05
N ALA A 35 13.68 -2.70 -2.40
CA ALA A 35 12.23 -2.82 -2.51
C ALA A 35 11.68 -1.80 -3.52
N VAL A 36 10.42 -1.97 -3.93
CA VAL A 36 9.67 -0.98 -4.73
C VAL A 36 8.31 -0.72 -4.10
N TYR A 37 7.77 0.46 -4.35
CA TYR A 37 6.46 0.90 -3.84
C TYR A 37 5.48 1.08 -5.01
N LEU A 38 4.37 0.37 -4.98
CA LEU A 38 3.27 0.57 -5.92
C LEU A 38 2.26 1.55 -5.31
N SER A 39 2.36 2.80 -5.72
CA SER A 39 1.52 3.90 -5.25
C SER A 39 0.16 3.93 -5.97
N GLY A 40 -0.93 3.97 -5.22
CA GLY A 40 -2.28 4.15 -5.74
C GLY A 40 -2.46 5.51 -6.42
N GLY A 41 -2.01 6.59 -5.77
CA GLY A 41 -2.09 7.93 -6.33
C GLY A 41 -1.32 8.09 -7.63
N SER A 42 -0.08 7.62 -7.68
CA SER A 42 0.76 7.70 -8.90
C SER A 42 0.22 6.84 -10.02
N LEU A 43 -0.29 5.64 -9.71
CA LEU A 43 -0.92 4.77 -10.73
C LEU A 43 -2.20 5.39 -11.27
N GLY A 44 -3.00 6.04 -10.42
CA GLY A 44 -4.19 6.78 -10.84
C GLY A 44 -3.83 7.87 -11.84
N TRP A 45 -2.83 8.69 -11.55
CA TRP A 45 -2.34 9.72 -12.46
C TRP A 45 -1.83 9.12 -13.78
N TYR A 46 -1.06 8.04 -13.70
CA TYR A 46 -0.56 7.34 -14.90
C TYR A 46 -1.70 6.82 -15.79
N LYS A 47 -2.80 6.37 -15.20
CA LYS A 47 -4.00 5.88 -15.91
C LYS A 47 -4.98 6.98 -16.28
N GLY A 48 -4.78 8.23 -15.85
CA GLY A 48 -5.70 9.34 -16.07
C GLY A 48 -6.99 9.25 -15.24
N VAL A 49 -6.94 8.58 -14.10
CA VAL A 49 -8.06 8.45 -13.14
C VAL A 49 -7.61 8.90 -11.75
N THR A 50 -8.54 9.10 -10.84
CA THR A 50 -8.18 9.30 -9.43
C THR A 50 -7.89 7.95 -8.77
N GLU A 51 -7.08 7.94 -7.72
CA GLU A 51 -6.83 6.74 -6.92
C GLU A 51 -8.11 6.06 -6.45
N ALA A 52 -9.13 6.85 -6.08
CA ALA A 52 -10.43 6.34 -5.67
C ALA A 52 -11.15 5.54 -6.77
N GLY A 53 -10.78 5.72 -8.03
CA GLY A 53 -11.30 4.96 -9.16
C GLY A 53 -10.57 3.64 -9.42
N LEU A 54 -9.44 3.38 -8.74
CA LEU A 54 -8.67 2.16 -8.90
C LEU A 54 -9.28 1.03 -8.07
N SER A 55 -9.50 -0.11 -8.72
CA SER A 55 -9.90 -1.33 -8.04
C SER A 55 -8.69 -2.09 -7.48
N LEU A 56 -8.94 -2.91 -6.44
CA LEU A 56 -7.96 -3.85 -5.94
C LEU A 56 -7.39 -4.75 -7.06
N SER A 57 -8.25 -5.21 -7.97
CA SER A 57 -7.83 -6.11 -9.07
C SER A 57 -6.85 -5.44 -10.01
N GLU A 58 -7.01 -4.14 -10.31
CA GLU A 58 -6.06 -3.40 -11.14
C GLU A 58 -4.71 -3.25 -10.46
N MET A 59 -4.69 -2.95 -9.16
CA MET A 59 -3.44 -2.87 -8.39
C MET A 59 -2.74 -4.22 -8.34
N ILE A 60 -3.48 -5.29 -8.07
CA ILE A 60 -2.94 -6.66 -8.02
C ILE A 60 -2.39 -7.09 -9.38
N GLN A 61 -3.03 -6.72 -10.50
CA GLN A 61 -2.51 -7.03 -11.84
C GLN A 61 -1.13 -6.40 -12.07
N VAL A 62 -0.96 -5.14 -11.65
CA VAL A 62 0.36 -4.47 -11.74
C VAL A 62 1.42 -5.20 -10.90
N VAL A 63 1.05 -5.64 -9.68
CA VAL A 63 1.97 -6.45 -8.85
C VAL A 63 2.37 -7.73 -9.58
N VAL A 64 1.40 -8.46 -10.15
CA VAL A 64 1.66 -9.69 -10.91
C VAL A 64 2.60 -9.42 -12.08
N ASP A 65 2.34 -8.36 -12.87
CA ASP A 65 3.17 -7.98 -14.02
C ASP A 65 4.61 -7.66 -13.58
N ILE A 66 4.79 -6.86 -12.53
CA ILE A 66 6.11 -6.57 -11.96
C ILE A 66 6.82 -7.86 -11.56
N ARG A 67 6.12 -8.77 -10.88
CA ARG A 67 6.69 -10.02 -10.36
C ARG A 67 7.13 -11.01 -11.44
N THR A 68 6.64 -10.87 -12.68
CA THR A 68 7.11 -11.70 -13.81
C THR A 68 8.56 -11.42 -14.18
N VAL A 69 9.06 -10.19 -13.95
CA VAL A 69 10.39 -9.75 -14.40
C VAL A 69 11.29 -9.27 -13.25
N CYS A 70 10.72 -8.87 -12.13
CA CYS A 70 11.45 -8.31 -11.00
C CYS A 70 11.13 -9.08 -9.71
N LYS A 71 12.18 -9.38 -8.94
CA LYS A 71 12.06 -10.14 -7.69
C LYS A 71 12.10 -9.25 -6.44
N LEU A 72 12.28 -7.94 -6.59
CA LEU A 72 12.26 -7.03 -5.45
C LEU A 72 10.94 -7.15 -4.67
N PRO A 73 10.97 -7.05 -3.34
CA PRO A 73 9.76 -6.91 -2.54
C PRO A 73 8.91 -5.74 -3.04
N VAL A 74 7.61 -5.96 -3.24
CA VAL A 74 6.64 -4.92 -3.61
C VAL A 74 5.87 -4.50 -2.37
N VAL A 75 5.90 -3.22 -2.05
CA VAL A 75 5.02 -2.58 -1.07
C VAL A 75 3.80 -2.06 -1.82
N LEU A 76 2.60 -2.49 -1.43
CA LEU A 76 1.34 -2.09 -2.05
C LEU A 76 0.67 -1.01 -1.22
N ASP A 77 0.41 0.15 -1.82
CA ASP A 77 -0.50 1.16 -1.31
C ASP A 77 -1.94 0.66 -1.48
N ALA A 78 -2.59 0.34 -0.39
CA ALA A 78 -3.96 -0.16 -0.38
C ALA A 78 -5.00 0.91 -0.01
N GLY A 79 -4.59 2.17 0.14
CA GLY A 79 -5.50 3.22 0.59
C GLY A 79 -6.24 2.79 1.87
N GLY A 80 -7.55 2.92 1.92
CA GLY A 80 -8.36 2.45 3.06
C GLY A 80 -8.71 0.95 3.05
N GLY A 81 -8.08 0.14 2.17
CA GLY A 81 -8.27 -1.32 2.13
C GLY A 81 -9.44 -1.80 1.27
N TRP A 82 -10.04 -0.94 0.44
CA TRP A 82 -11.21 -1.22 -0.44
C TRP A 82 -12.48 -1.67 0.29
N GLY A 83 -12.75 -1.10 1.45
CA GLY A 83 -14.03 -1.32 2.13
C GLY A 83 -13.97 -1.26 3.65
N ASP A 84 -14.99 -1.81 4.27
CA ASP A 84 -15.08 -1.97 5.72
C ASP A 84 -14.08 -3.02 6.21
N PRO A 85 -13.82 -3.11 7.52
CA PRO A 85 -12.84 -4.06 8.07
C PRO A 85 -13.01 -5.50 7.57
N VAL A 86 -14.25 -5.99 7.44
CA VAL A 86 -14.51 -7.36 6.94
C VAL A 86 -14.06 -7.57 5.48
N HIS A 87 -14.06 -6.53 4.66
CA HIS A 87 -13.62 -6.63 3.25
C HIS A 87 -12.10 -6.74 3.13
N ILE A 88 -11.36 -6.30 4.14
CA ILE A 88 -9.90 -6.34 4.18
C ILE A 88 -9.37 -7.78 4.11
N HIS A 89 -10.13 -8.76 4.60
CA HIS A 89 -9.77 -10.18 4.45
C HIS A 89 -9.54 -10.57 2.99
N ARG A 90 -10.40 -10.10 2.07
CA ARG A 90 -10.21 -10.34 0.63
C ARG A 90 -9.00 -9.60 0.09
N THR A 91 -8.79 -8.36 0.52
CA THR A 91 -7.63 -7.55 0.13
C THR A 91 -6.32 -8.23 0.51
N ILE A 92 -6.22 -8.72 1.74
CA ILE A 92 -5.05 -9.46 2.22
C ILE A 92 -4.86 -10.76 1.44
N ALA A 93 -5.92 -11.55 1.26
CA ALA A 93 -5.83 -12.83 0.53
C ALA A 93 -5.33 -12.64 -0.92
N MET A 94 -5.85 -11.64 -1.64
CA MET A 94 -5.41 -11.32 -3.00
C MET A 94 -3.98 -10.81 -3.03
N SER A 95 -3.58 -9.98 -2.07
CA SER A 95 -2.22 -9.47 -1.95
C SER A 95 -1.20 -10.59 -1.67
N GLU A 96 -1.54 -11.51 -0.78
CA GLU A 96 -0.72 -12.70 -0.49
C GLU A 96 -0.59 -13.63 -1.70
N ALA A 97 -1.68 -13.84 -2.45
CA ALA A 97 -1.67 -14.64 -3.65
C ALA A 97 -0.77 -14.04 -4.74
N ALA A 98 -0.78 -12.71 -4.90
CA ALA A 98 0.06 -11.99 -5.84
C ALA A 98 1.53 -11.88 -5.39
N GLY A 99 1.85 -12.20 -4.14
CA GLY A 99 3.20 -12.12 -3.61
C GLY A 99 3.62 -10.70 -3.21
N VAL A 100 2.68 -9.89 -2.76
CA VAL A 100 2.95 -8.60 -2.10
C VAL A 100 3.78 -8.85 -0.85
N ALA A 101 4.80 -8.01 -0.62
CA ALA A 101 5.69 -8.12 0.54
C ALA A 101 5.25 -7.26 1.72
N ALA A 102 4.62 -6.13 1.44
CA ALA A 102 3.96 -5.30 2.45
C ALA A 102 2.71 -4.65 1.87
N ILE A 103 1.71 -4.45 2.71
CA ILE A 103 0.50 -3.71 2.37
C ILE A 103 0.35 -2.53 3.34
N GLU A 104 0.20 -1.35 2.78
CA GLU A 104 -0.04 -0.11 3.53
C GLU A 104 -1.53 0.21 3.53
N ILE A 105 -2.10 0.40 4.70
CA ILE A 105 -3.51 0.75 4.91
C ILE A 105 -3.58 2.06 5.69
N GLU A 106 -4.32 3.02 5.17
CA GLU A 106 -4.43 4.37 5.71
C GLU A 106 -5.80 4.69 6.31
N ASP A 107 -5.81 5.75 7.12
CA ASP A 107 -7.00 6.26 7.82
C ASP A 107 -7.86 7.22 7.01
N GLN A 108 -7.57 7.44 5.72
CA GLN A 108 -8.38 8.31 4.88
C GLN A 108 -9.79 7.76 4.65
N LEU A 109 -10.75 8.69 4.56
CA LEU A 109 -12.12 8.37 4.15
C LEU A 109 -12.15 8.12 2.64
N LEU A 110 -12.52 6.91 2.24
CA LEU A 110 -12.66 6.50 0.85
C LEU A 110 -14.11 6.16 0.50
N PRO A 111 -14.53 6.37 -0.74
CA PRO A 111 -13.77 7.01 -1.82
C PRO A 111 -13.47 8.47 -1.49
N ARG A 112 -12.30 8.95 -1.92
CA ARG A 112 -11.89 10.33 -1.67
C ARG A 112 -12.93 11.31 -2.21
N ARG A 113 -13.29 12.29 -1.40
CA ARG A 113 -14.21 13.34 -1.80
C ARG A 113 -13.53 14.34 -2.74
N VAL A 114 -14.33 15.10 -3.50
CA VAL A 114 -13.79 16.09 -4.44
C VAL A 114 -12.93 17.16 -3.76
N GLU A 115 -13.19 17.46 -2.50
CA GLU A 115 -12.40 18.40 -1.70
C GLU A 115 -10.95 17.98 -1.50
N HIS A 116 -10.64 16.69 -1.62
CA HIS A 116 -9.27 16.21 -1.58
C HIS A 116 -8.39 16.86 -2.65
N HIS A 117 -8.93 17.16 -3.81
CA HIS A 117 -8.20 17.83 -4.90
C HIS A 117 -7.79 19.26 -4.58
N VAL A 118 -8.42 19.89 -3.57
CA VAL A 118 -8.05 21.21 -3.05
C VAL A 118 -7.34 21.11 -1.70
N GLY A 119 -6.83 19.94 -1.34
CA GLY A 119 -6.01 19.73 -0.15
C GLY A 119 -6.78 19.48 1.13
N ILE A 120 -8.08 19.19 1.06
CA ILE A 120 -8.90 18.84 2.22
C ILE A 120 -8.96 17.33 2.35
N ASP A 121 -8.18 16.78 3.27
CA ASP A 121 -8.25 15.37 3.64
C ASP A 121 -9.34 15.15 4.69
N ARG A 122 -10.04 14.02 4.62
CA ARG A 122 -11.00 13.56 5.63
C ARG A 122 -10.57 12.19 6.13
N LEU A 123 -10.55 12.05 7.44
CA LEU A 123 -10.17 10.80 8.09
C LEU A 123 -11.41 10.02 8.51
N VAL A 124 -11.24 8.72 8.66
CA VAL A 124 -12.20 7.88 9.36
C VAL A 124 -11.97 7.99 10.87
N PRO A 125 -12.97 7.69 11.72
CA PRO A 125 -12.76 7.61 13.16
C PRO A 125 -11.60 6.66 13.49
N ILE A 126 -10.76 7.02 14.48
CA ILE A 126 -9.57 6.25 14.89
C ILE A 126 -9.90 4.79 15.20
N GLY A 127 -11.06 4.51 15.81
CA GLY A 127 -11.52 3.16 16.07
C GLY A 127 -11.68 2.34 14.79
N LEU A 128 -12.23 2.93 13.73
CA LEU A 128 -12.39 2.26 12.43
C LEU A 128 -11.04 2.04 11.75
N ALA A 129 -10.12 3.02 11.84
CA ALA A 129 -8.76 2.85 11.32
C ALA A 129 -8.04 1.70 12.03
N ALA A 130 -8.12 1.65 13.37
CA ALA A 130 -7.54 0.56 14.17
C ALA A 130 -8.17 -0.80 13.85
N ASP A 131 -9.49 -0.86 13.61
CA ASP A 131 -10.19 -2.09 13.22
C ASP A 131 -9.70 -2.60 11.87
N ARG A 132 -9.48 -1.73 10.88
CA ARG A 132 -8.91 -2.09 9.59
C ARG A 132 -7.55 -2.78 9.74
N ILE A 133 -6.66 -2.21 10.54
CA ILE A 133 -5.33 -2.81 10.80
C ILE A 133 -5.47 -4.15 11.55
N ARG A 134 -6.36 -4.22 12.54
CA ARG A 134 -6.61 -5.45 13.29
C ARG A 134 -7.09 -6.58 12.38
N GLU A 135 -8.06 -6.29 11.51
CA GLU A 135 -8.56 -7.26 10.55
C GLU A 135 -7.53 -7.65 9.49
N ALA A 136 -6.69 -6.71 9.04
CA ALA A 136 -5.58 -7.02 8.14
C ALA A 136 -4.58 -8.01 8.78
N VAL A 137 -4.25 -7.79 10.06
CA VAL A 137 -3.37 -8.69 10.82
C VAL A 137 -4.03 -10.05 11.03
N ALA A 138 -5.32 -10.09 11.34
CA ALA A 138 -6.08 -11.34 11.55
C ALA A 138 -6.23 -12.15 10.25
N ALA A 139 -6.41 -11.48 9.11
CA ALA A 139 -6.55 -12.11 7.80
C ALA A 139 -5.23 -12.67 7.24
N ARG A 140 -4.11 -12.19 7.74
CA ARG A 140 -2.78 -12.56 7.26
C ARG A 140 -2.47 -14.03 7.54
N THR A 141 -2.16 -14.80 6.49
CA THR A 141 -1.75 -16.20 6.58
C THR A 141 -0.24 -16.40 6.40
N LYS A 142 0.42 -15.48 5.68
CA LYS A 142 1.87 -15.50 5.45
C LYS A 142 2.58 -14.59 6.45
N PRO A 143 3.40 -15.11 7.38
CA PRO A 143 4.02 -14.31 8.44
C PRO A 143 5.00 -13.27 7.92
N ASP A 144 5.47 -13.42 6.68
CA ASP A 144 6.39 -12.49 6.02
C ASP A 144 5.68 -11.27 5.39
N LEU A 145 4.35 -11.30 5.23
CA LEU A 145 3.60 -10.13 4.77
C LEU A 145 3.61 -9.07 5.89
N VAL A 146 4.17 -7.91 5.59
CA VAL A 146 4.19 -6.77 6.50
C VAL A 146 2.90 -5.98 6.37
N ILE A 147 2.24 -5.67 7.48
CA ILE A 147 1.11 -4.75 7.52
C ILE A 147 1.64 -3.40 8.00
N VAL A 148 1.45 -2.35 7.17
CA VAL A 148 1.86 -0.98 7.47
C VAL A 148 0.61 -0.15 7.75
N GLY A 149 0.47 0.34 8.97
CA GLY A 149 -0.53 1.34 9.32
C GLY A 149 -0.01 2.74 9.00
N ARG A 150 -0.73 3.50 8.16
CA ARG A 150 -0.42 4.88 7.83
C ARG A 150 -1.48 5.81 8.40
N SER A 151 -1.04 6.89 9.06
CA SER A 151 -1.93 7.96 9.48
C SER A 151 -1.68 9.24 8.68
N ASN A 152 -2.76 9.92 8.32
CA ASN A 152 -2.76 11.25 7.74
C ASN A 152 -3.20 12.32 8.78
N ALA A 153 -3.40 11.94 10.03
CA ALA A 153 -3.87 12.81 11.11
C ALA A 153 -2.97 14.04 11.30
N LEU A 154 -1.65 13.87 11.17
CA LEU A 154 -0.69 14.99 11.25
C LEU A 154 -1.04 16.14 10.29
N ARG A 155 -1.61 15.86 9.12
CA ARG A 155 -2.01 16.87 8.12
C ARG A 155 -3.36 17.52 8.41
N VAL A 156 -4.22 16.83 9.15
CA VAL A 156 -5.63 17.21 9.35
C VAL A 156 -5.87 17.71 10.77
N GLU A 157 -5.33 17.03 11.76
CA GLU A 157 -5.63 17.24 13.19
C GLU A 157 -4.43 17.73 13.99
N GLY A 158 -3.22 17.43 13.55
CA GLY A 158 -1.95 17.84 14.18
C GLY A 158 -1.20 16.69 14.85
N MET A 159 -0.11 17.04 15.56
CA MET A 159 0.82 16.04 16.13
C MET A 159 0.22 15.22 17.27
N ASP A 160 -0.71 15.80 18.03
CA ASP A 160 -1.24 15.15 19.24
C ASP A 160 -2.28 14.06 18.91
N ASP A 161 -2.82 14.08 17.69
CA ASP A 161 -3.88 13.17 17.22
C ASP A 161 -3.37 12.14 16.18
N ALA A 162 -2.07 12.19 15.83
CA ALA A 162 -1.47 11.37 14.79
C ALA A 162 -0.92 10.02 15.31
#